data_199a9d4b260c33ca9c648c72b01fc3d1
#
_entry.id   199a9d4b260c33ca9c648c72b01fc3d1
#
_cell.length_a   1.000
_cell.length_b   1.000
_cell.length_c   1.000
_cell.angle_alpha   90.00
_cell.angle_beta   90.00
_cell.angle_gamma   90.00
#
_symmetry.space_group_name_H-M   'P 1'
#
loop_
_entity.id
_entity.type
_entity.pdbx_description
1 polymer ?
#
loop_
_entity_poly.entity_id
_entity_poly.type
_entity_poly.pdbx_seq_one_letter_code
_entity_poly.pdbx_strand_id
1 'polypeptide(L)'
;MQSVSASLNGIGYSGIGYKTSGVRALPLSKKGGKFIEANMENAVSKTYPLSRFLYVYVNKHPNKPLAPMEAEFLKMVLSKSGQTIVEKDGYIPLPASVVEKEFKKLGLL
;
A
#
# COMPACT_ATOMS: atom_id res chain seq x y z
N MET A 1 1.56 -13.69 -11.34
CA MET A 1 0.36 -13.61 -12.25
C MET A 1 0.45 -14.54 -13.47
N GLN A 2 1.60 -14.66 -14.10
CA GLN A 2 1.74 -15.53 -15.29
C GLN A 2 1.33 -17.00 -15.04
N SER A 3 1.75 -17.59 -13.92
CA SER A 3 1.38 -18.97 -13.57
C SER A 3 -0.12 -19.15 -13.38
N VAL A 4 -0.81 -18.15 -12.83
CA VAL A 4 -2.26 -18.19 -12.68
C VAL A 4 -2.96 -18.05 -14.04
N SER A 5 -2.47 -17.18 -14.91
CA SER A 5 -3.00 -17.02 -16.29
C SER A 5 -2.88 -18.31 -17.12
N ALA A 6 -1.84 -19.10 -16.87
CA ALA A 6 -1.57 -20.34 -17.58
C ALA A 6 -2.37 -21.55 -17.05
N SER A 7 -3.11 -21.40 -15.97
CA SER A 7 -3.87 -22.48 -15.31
C SER A 7 -5.34 -22.14 -15.18
N LEU A 8 -6.22 -22.94 -15.79
CA LEU A 8 -7.67 -22.75 -15.68
C LEU A 8 -8.21 -22.83 -14.25
N ASN A 9 -7.54 -23.59 -13.40
CA ASN A 9 -7.92 -23.80 -12.01
C ASN A 9 -6.97 -23.07 -11.03
N GLY A 10 -6.12 -22.19 -11.55
CA GLY A 10 -5.13 -21.48 -10.75
C GLY A 10 -5.75 -20.38 -9.90
N ILE A 11 -5.26 -20.25 -8.67
CA ILE A 11 -5.54 -19.12 -7.77
C ILE A 11 -4.23 -18.59 -7.22
N GLY A 12 -4.13 -17.29 -7.04
CA GLY A 12 -2.94 -16.64 -6.50
C GLY A 12 -3.28 -15.36 -5.77
N TYR A 13 -2.27 -14.72 -5.20
CA TYR A 13 -2.39 -13.42 -4.58
C TYR A 13 -1.22 -12.52 -4.99
N SER A 14 -1.48 -11.23 -5.03
CA SER A 14 -0.49 -10.21 -5.39
C SER A 14 -1.02 -8.83 -5.07
N GLY A 15 -0.18 -7.81 -5.17
CA GLY A 15 -0.65 -6.43 -5.17
C GLY A 15 -1.55 -6.14 -6.38
N ILE A 16 -2.55 -5.31 -6.21
CA ILE A 16 -3.53 -5.03 -7.27
C ILE A 16 -2.91 -4.41 -8.52
N GLY A 17 -1.80 -3.67 -8.38
CA GLY A 17 -1.06 -3.09 -9.50
C GLY A 17 -0.37 -4.12 -10.41
N TYR A 18 -0.25 -5.36 -9.97
CA TYR A 18 0.34 -6.46 -10.75
C TYR A 18 -0.70 -7.31 -11.49
N LYS A 19 -1.97 -6.95 -11.41
CA LYS A 19 -3.04 -7.63 -12.12
C LYS A 19 -2.85 -7.46 -13.64
N THR A 20 -2.95 -8.57 -14.38
CA THR A 20 -2.91 -8.61 -15.84
C THR A 20 -4.28 -8.95 -16.41
N SER A 21 -4.46 -8.77 -17.73
CA SER A 21 -5.71 -9.08 -18.42
C SER A 21 -6.07 -10.57 -18.42
N GLY A 22 -5.08 -11.45 -18.20
CA GLY A 22 -5.31 -12.90 -18.15
C GLY A 22 -5.87 -13.42 -16.82
N VAL A 23 -6.08 -12.55 -15.82
CA VAL A 23 -6.62 -12.91 -14.51
C VAL A 23 -7.68 -11.91 -14.07
N ARG A 24 -8.56 -12.35 -13.18
CA ARG A 24 -9.53 -11.47 -12.51
C ARG A 24 -9.25 -11.40 -11.02
N ALA A 25 -9.51 -10.27 -10.40
CA ALA A 25 -9.51 -10.14 -8.96
C ALA A 25 -10.86 -10.58 -8.40
N LEU A 26 -10.83 -11.33 -7.30
CA LEU A 26 -12.05 -11.81 -6.67
C LEU A 26 -12.63 -10.76 -5.72
N PRO A 27 -13.92 -10.42 -5.84
CA PRO A 27 -14.61 -9.70 -4.78
C PRO A 27 -14.62 -10.53 -3.51
N LEU A 28 -14.37 -9.90 -2.37
CA LEU A 28 -14.33 -10.58 -1.07
C LEU A 28 -15.35 -10.00 -0.11
N SER A 29 -15.85 -10.87 0.74
CA SER A 29 -16.77 -10.52 1.84
C SER A 29 -16.15 -10.86 3.18
N LYS A 30 -16.40 -10.02 4.16
CA LYS A 30 -16.01 -10.27 5.55
C LYS A 30 -17.24 -10.78 6.30
N LYS A 31 -17.10 -11.96 6.91
CA LYS A 31 -18.15 -12.60 7.74
C LYS A 31 -19.52 -12.74 7.04
N GLY A 32 -19.53 -13.07 5.77
CA GLY A 32 -20.78 -13.29 5.02
C GLY A 32 -21.56 -12.02 4.67
N GLY A 33 -20.96 -10.83 4.81
CA GLY A 33 -21.56 -9.57 4.39
C GLY A 33 -21.51 -9.35 2.88
N LYS A 34 -21.65 -8.09 2.45
CA LYS A 34 -21.57 -7.70 1.05
C LYS A 34 -20.19 -8.00 0.45
N PHE A 35 -20.15 -8.50 -0.78
CA PHE A 35 -18.92 -8.68 -1.53
C PHE A 35 -18.37 -7.34 -2.00
N ILE A 36 -17.09 -7.07 -1.72
CA ILE A 36 -16.40 -5.84 -2.06
C ILE A 36 -15.40 -6.12 -3.16
N GLU A 37 -15.43 -5.32 -4.21
CA GLU A 37 -14.49 -5.45 -5.32
C GLU A 37 -13.07 -4.99 -4.96
N ALA A 38 -12.08 -5.67 -5.54
CA ALA A 38 -10.67 -5.31 -5.39
C ALA A 38 -10.33 -4.17 -6.36
N ASN A 39 -10.49 -2.93 -5.93
CA ASN A 39 -10.11 -1.73 -6.67
C ASN A 39 -9.37 -0.74 -5.76
N MET A 40 -8.81 0.32 -6.34
CA MET A 40 -8.04 1.33 -5.63
C MET A 40 -8.88 2.02 -4.55
N GLU A 41 -10.12 2.40 -4.87
CA GLU A 41 -11.02 3.08 -3.94
C GLU A 41 -11.31 2.23 -2.70
N ASN A 42 -11.65 0.97 -2.90
CA ASN A 42 -11.94 0.04 -1.80
C ASN A 42 -10.67 -0.34 -1.01
N ALA A 43 -9.50 -0.30 -1.61
CA ALA A 43 -8.24 -0.49 -0.92
C ALA A 43 -7.90 0.71 -0.03
N VAL A 44 -8.01 1.93 -0.55
CA VAL A 44 -7.74 3.17 0.19
C VAL A 44 -8.70 3.36 1.35
N SER A 45 -9.99 3.11 1.14
CA SER A 45 -11.02 3.18 2.17
C SER A 45 -10.97 2.03 3.18
N LYS A 46 -10.12 1.01 2.93
CA LYS A 46 -9.99 -0.21 3.74
C LYS A 46 -11.28 -1.04 3.81
N THR A 47 -12.18 -0.88 2.88
CA THR A 47 -13.39 -1.70 2.76
C THR A 47 -13.08 -3.08 2.18
N TYR A 48 -12.11 -3.19 1.28
CA TYR A 48 -11.67 -4.50 0.79
C TYR A 48 -10.94 -5.26 1.91
N PRO A 49 -11.37 -6.50 2.24
CA PRO A 49 -10.90 -7.20 3.44
C PRO A 49 -9.39 -7.44 3.54
N LEU A 50 -8.69 -7.56 2.42
CA LEU A 50 -7.25 -7.81 2.39
C LEU A 50 -6.40 -6.55 2.22
N SER A 51 -7.01 -5.36 2.20
CA SER A 51 -6.26 -4.12 2.09
C SER A 51 -5.50 -3.82 3.39
N ARG A 52 -4.24 -3.42 3.26
CA ARG A 52 -3.39 -3.03 4.37
C ARG A 52 -2.31 -2.05 3.92
N PHE A 53 -1.72 -1.34 4.87
CA PHE A 53 -0.52 -0.56 4.60
C PHE A 53 0.70 -1.47 4.47
N LEU A 54 1.65 -1.02 3.64
CA LEU A 54 3.03 -1.48 3.72
C LEU A 54 3.76 -0.62 4.73
N TYR A 55 4.55 -1.25 5.59
CA TYR A 55 5.24 -0.58 6.69
C TYR A 55 6.75 -0.56 6.46
N VAL A 56 7.35 0.56 6.77
CA VAL A 56 8.80 0.69 6.95
C VAL A 56 9.08 0.79 8.45
N TYR A 57 9.88 -0.12 8.98
CA TYR A 57 10.26 -0.12 10.38
C TYR A 57 11.52 0.69 10.59
N VAL A 58 11.48 1.62 11.53
CA VAL A 58 12.62 2.44 11.91
C VAL A 58 12.85 2.34 13.42
N ASN A 59 14.10 2.34 13.82
CA ASN A 59 14.48 2.35 15.23
C ASN A 59 14.64 3.79 15.72
N LYS A 60 13.56 4.38 16.22
CA LYS A 60 13.54 5.75 16.71
C LYS A 60 13.40 5.79 18.23
N HIS A 61 14.36 6.43 18.89
CA HIS A 61 14.24 6.70 20.32
C HIS A 61 13.06 7.68 20.58
N PRO A 62 12.18 7.43 21.57
CA PRO A 62 10.99 8.25 21.79
C PRO A 62 11.27 9.75 21.97
N ASN A 63 12.36 10.08 22.65
CA ASN A 63 12.71 11.46 23.01
C ASN A 63 13.85 12.06 22.21
N LYS A 64 14.24 11.43 21.10
CA LYS A 64 15.31 11.92 20.21
C LYS A 64 14.83 11.98 18.77
N PRO A 65 15.36 12.93 17.98
CA PRO A 65 15.06 12.94 16.55
C PRO A 65 15.66 11.72 15.87
N LEU A 66 15.14 11.40 14.66
CA LEU A 66 15.77 10.42 13.78
C LEU A 66 17.17 10.87 13.37
N ALA A 67 18.05 9.89 13.09
CA ALA A 67 19.33 10.18 12.47
C ALA A 67 19.12 10.91 11.15
N PRO A 68 20.02 11.85 10.76
CA PRO A 68 19.82 12.68 9.58
C PRO A 68 19.57 11.89 8.28
N MET A 69 20.29 10.81 8.06
CA MET A 69 20.12 9.97 6.88
C MET A 69 18.74 9.28 6.85
N GLU A 70 18.30 8.73 7.98
CA GLU A 70 16.98 8.10 8.10
C GLU A 70 15.85 9.13 7.91
N ALA A 71 16.00 10.31 8.49
CA ALA A 71 15.05 11.40 8.34
C ALA A 71 14.89 11.83 6.88
N GLU A 72 16.00 12.03 6.15
CA GLU A 72 15.97 12.41 4.74
C GLU A 72 15.41 11.30 3.85
N PHE A 73 15.74 10.05 4.13
CA PHE A 73 15.16 8.90 3.41
C PHE A 73 13.64 8.85 3.57
N LEU A 74 13.13 8.98 4.80
CA LEU A 74 11.69 8.96 5.05
C LEU A 74 10.96 10.17 4.46
N LYS A 75 11.57 11.35 4.48
CA LYS A 75 11.06 12.53 3.78
C LYS A 75 10.95 12.28 2.28
N MET A 76 11.96 11.67 1.69
CA MET A 76 11.93 11.32 0.27
C MET A 76 10.81 10.33 -0.03
N VAL A 77 10.68 9.25 0.74
CA VAL A 77 9.62 8.25 0.57
C VAL A 77 8.23 8.88 0.67
N LEU A 78 8.01 9.74 1.65
CA LEU A 78 6.72 10.40 1.89
C LEU A 78 6.47 11.63 1.01
N SER A 79 7.47 12.06 0.23
CA SER A 79 7.31 13.18 -0.71
C SER A 79 6.39 12.83 -1.87
N LYS A 80 5.89 13.85 -2.57
CA LYS A 80 5.11 13.67 -3.79
C LYS A 80 5.88 12.84 -4.83
N SER A 81 7.17 13.11 -5.01
CA SER A 81 8.03 12.37 -5.94
C SER A 81 8.19 10.90 -5.52
N GLY A 82 8.41 10.64 -4.22
CA GLY A 82 8.48 9.29 -3.68
C GLY A 82 7.19 8.51 -3.87
N GLN A 83 6.05 9.13 -3.62
CA GLN A 83 4.74 8.51 -3.81
C GLN A 83 4.41 8.27 -5.30
N THR A 84 4.92 9.11 -6.20
CA THR A 84 4.83 8.85 -7.64
C THR A 84 5.62 7.61 -8.06
N ILE A 85 6.79 7.38 -7.46
CA ILE A 85 7.57 6.15 -7.68
C ILE A 85 6.82 4.93 -7.16
N VAL A 86 6.21 5.02 -5.98
CA VAL A 86 5.37 3.96 -5.41
C VAL A 86 4.24 3.58 -6.37
N GLU A 87 3.55 4.56 -6.94
CA GLU A 87 2.48 4.34 -7.92
C GLU A 87 3.00 3.67 -9.19
N LYS A 88 4.12 4.14 -9.72
CA LYS A 88 4.75 3.56 -10.91
C LYS A 88 5.20 2.11 -10.71
N ASP A 89 5.55 1.74 -9.50
CA ASP A 89 5.95 0.37 -9.14
C ASP A 89 4.75 -0.55 -8.87
N GLY A 90 3.52 -0.08 -9.09
CA GLY A 90 2.31 -0.88 -9.00
C GLY A 90 1.64 -0.91 -7.62
N TYR A 91 2.04 -0.04 -6.70
CA TYR A 91 1.40 0.13 -5.40
C TYR A 91 0.50 1.36 -5.36
N ILE A 92 -0.36 1.43 -4.37
CA ILE A 92 -1.27 2.56 -4.19
C ILE A 92 -0.57 3.62 -3.35
N PRO A 93 -0.43 4.87 -3.85
CA PRO A 93 0.19 5.95 -3.08
C PRO A 93 -0.66 6.34 -1.88
N LEU A 94 -0.01 6.88 -0.84
CA LEU A 94 -0.68 7.31 0.38
C LEU A 94 -1.50 8.59 0.13
N PRO A 95 -2.71 8.68 0.70
CA PRO A 95 -3.43 9.96 0.77
C PRO A 95 -2.63 11.04 1.51
N ALA A 96 -2.77 12.28 1.10
CA ALA A 96 -2.04 13.41 1.72
C ALA A 96 -2.25 13.51 3.23
N SER A 97 -3.46 13.24 3.70
CA SER A 97 -3.79 13.23 5.13
C SER A 97 -3.01 12.19 5.93
N VAL A 98 -2.73 11.03 5.32
CA VAL A 98 -1.92 9.97 5.94
C VAL A 98 -0.46 10.38 5.96
N VAL A 99 0.04 10.95 4.86
CA VAL A 99 1.42 11.47 4.77
C VAL A 99 1.66 12.52 5.86
N GLU A 100 0.77 13.49 6.01
CA GLU A 100 0.87 14.53 7.03
C GLU A 100 0.91 13.95 8.45
N LYS A 101 0.06 12.96 8.73
CA LYS A 101 0.03 12.27 10.02
C LYS A 101 1.36 11.56 10.32
N GLU A 102 1.92 10.88 9.34
CA GLU A 102 3.21 10.20 9.50
C GLU A 102 4.36 11.18 9.67
N PHE A 103 4.38 12.31 8.96
CA PHE A 103 5.34 13.39 9.18
C PHE A 103 5.33 13.90 10.63
N LYS A 104 4.15 14.18 11.17
CA LYS A 104 3.99 14.61 12.56
C LYS A 104 4.47 13.56 13.56
N LYS A 105 4.09 12.31 13.34
CA LYS A 105 4.47 11.17 14.19
C LYS A 105 5.99 10.95 14.23
N LEU A 106 6.67 11.16 13.12
CA LEU A 106 8.12 11.00 12.99
C LEU A 106 8.91 12.24 13.39
N GLY A 107 8.25 13.37 13.62
CA GLY A 107 8.91 14.63 13.93
C GLY A 107 9.65 15.23 12.74
N LEU A 108 9.15 15.03 11.52
CA LEU A 108 9.76 15.48 10.27
C LEU A 108 9.20 16.82 9.75
N LEU A 109 8.24 17.40 10.43
CA LEU A 109 7.67 18.71 10.12
C LEU A 109 8.51 19.85 10.72
#